data_f559a81f8c7fed66a6ad143730d29d61
#
_entry.id   f559a81f8c7fed66a6ad143730d29d61
#
_cell.length_a   1.000
_cell.length_b   1.000
_cell.length_c   1.000
_cell.angle_alpha   90.00
_cell.angle_beta   90.00
_cell.angle_gamma   90.00
#
_symmetry.space_group_name_H-M   'P 1'
#
loop_
_entity.id
_entity.type
_entity.pdbx_description
1 polymer ?
#
loop_
_entity_poly.entity_id
_entity_poly.type
_entity_poly.pdbx_seq_one_letter_code
_entity_poly.pdbx_strand_id
1 'polypeptide(L)'
;MPKKTTVLAITGATLGQVSLLEIEACANQSVIGILENEKMPYEFIYPLIVNDIEKIILNQTGGAQQHINKDNVASHNIIIPTDEIMAKYKAIQAPLFETIANNCLESARLAALRDTLLPKLMKGEITL
;
A
#
# COMPACT_ATOMS: atom_id res chain seq x y z
N MET A 1 -0.19 -10.61 6.94
CA MET A 1 0.58 -9.34 6.89
C MET A 1 -0.10 -8.34 7.80
N PRO A 2 0.62 -7.69 8.70
CA PRO A 2 0.07 -6.69 9.63
C PRO A 2 -0.40 -5.43 8.90
N LYS A 3 -1.15 -4.57 9.62
CA LYS A 3 -1.44 -3.21 9.18
C LYS A 3 -0.14 -2.47 8.87
N LYS A 4 -0.22 -1.45 8.01
CA LYS A 4 0.91 -0.61 7.60
C LYS A 4 2.01 -1.34 6.83
N THR A 5 1.74 -2.57 6.38
CA THR A 5 2.62 -3.25 5.42
C THR A 5 2.43 -2.62 4.05
N THR A 6 3.53 -2.19 3.41
CA THR A 6 3.52 -1.82 1.99
C THR A 6 3.48 -3.10 1.16
N VAL A 7 2.48 -3.24 0.30
CA VAL A 7 2.31 -4.40 -0.56
C VAL A 7 2.55 -4.04 -2.01
N LEU A 8 3.24 -4.93 -2.72
CA LEU A 8 3.60 -4.80 -4.12
C LEU A 8 3.13 -6.02 -4.90
N ALA A 9 2.32 -5.80 -5.92
CA ALA A 9 1.95 -6.85 -6.87
C ALA A 9 3.12 -7.13 -7.83
N ILE A 10 3.54 -8.41 -7.90
CA ILE A 10 4.76 -8.81 -8.63
C ILE A 10 4.49 -9.59 -9.91
N THR A 11 3.23 -9.88 -10.22
CA THR A 11 2.84 -10.65 -11.41
C THR A 11 1.50 -10.18 -11.97
N GLY A 12 1.23 -10.53 -13.23
CA GLY A 12 -0.08 -10.35 -13.86
C GLY A 12 -0.39 -8.92 -14.28
N ALA A 13 -1.68 -8.65 -14.52
CA ALA A 13 -2.15 -7.33 -15.00
C ALA A 13 -1.96 -6.19 -13.98
N THR A 14 -1.73 -6.53 -12.73
CA THR A 14 -1.50 -5.57 -11.63
C THR A 14 -0.02 -5.42 -11.28
N LEU A 15 0.88 -5.97 -12.10
CA LEU A 15 2.33 -5.86 -11.88
C LEU A 15 2.73 -4.40 -11.61
N GLY A 16 3.46 -4.18 -10.51
CA GLY A 16 3.92 -2.86 -10.10
C GLY A 16 2.89 -2.04 -9.31
N GLN A 17 1.69 -2.55 -9.08
CA GLN A 17 0.74 -1.88 -8.20
C GLN A 17 1.22 -1.93 -6.76
N VAL A 18 1.35 -0.75 -6.15
CA VAL A 18 1.76 -0.57 -4.76
C VAL A 18 0.57 -0.11 -3.93
N SER A 19 0.39 -0.68 -2.75
CA SER A 19 -0.68 -0.29 -1.82
C SER A 19 -0.19 -0.36 -0.37
N LEU A 20 -0.82 0.39 0.53
CA LEU A 20 -0.57 0.32 1.97
C LEU A 20 -1.75 -0.36 2.66
N LEU A 21 -1.48 -1.39 3.47
CA LEU A 21 -2.53 -2.09 4.20
C LEU A 21 -3.02 -1.29 5.41
N GLU A 22 -4.31 -1.00 5.47
CA GLU A 22 -4.97 -0.40 6.64
C GLU A 22 -5.61 -1.44 7.56
N ILE A 23 -5.66 -2.71 7.12
CA ILE A 23 -6.16 -3.85 7.89
C ILE A 23 -5.17 -5.00 7.81
N GLU A 24 -5.25 -5.94 8.72
CA GLU A 24 -4.53 -7.22 8.56
C GLU A 24 -5.08 -7.99 7.37
N ALA A 25 -4.19 -8.52 6.54
CA ALA A 25 -4.57 -9.24 5.34
C ALA A 25 -3.65 -10.42 5.04
N CYS A 26 -4.17 -11.39 4.32
CA CYS A 26 -3.39 -12.46 3.69
C CYS A 26 -3.15 -12.12 2.22
N ALA A 27 -2.03 -12.59 1.70
CA ALA A 27 -1.72 -12.48 0.27
C ALA A 27 -1.27 -13.83 -0.28
N ASN A 28 -1.41 -13.99 -1.58
CA ASN A 28 -0.85 -15.12 -2.31
C ASN A 28 0.60 -14.80 -2.74
N GLN A 29 1.23 -15.74 -3.43
CA GLN A 29 2.61 -15.64 -3.92
C GLN A 29 2.84 -14.54 -4.96
N SER A 30 1.78 -13.90 -5.46
CA SER A 30 1.85 -12.80 -6.44
C SER A 30 2.01 -11.42 -5.79
N VAL A 31 2.16 -11.37 -4.47
CA VAL A 31 2.29 -10.13 -3.69
C VAL A 31 3.47 -10.23 -2.73
N ILE A 32 4.32 -9.22 -2.74
CA ILE A 32 5.37 -9.03 -1.72
C ILE A 32 4.88 -8.02 -0.68
N GLY A 33 5.06 -8.35 0.61
CA GLY A 33 4.87 -7.41 1.71
C GLY A 33 6.21 -6.88 2.20
N ILE A 34 6.33 -5.56 2.27
CA ILE A 34 7.50 -4.84 2.80
C ILE A 34 7.08 -4.26 4.14
N LEU A 35 7.72 -4.78 5.21
CA LEU A 35 7.42 -4.36 6.57
C LEU A 35 8.34 -3.22 7.00
N GLU A 36 7.82 -2.37 7.85
CA GLU A 36 8.62 -1.35 8.51
C GLU A 36 9.63 -1.96 9.49
N ASN A 37 10.65 -1.21 9.81
CA ASN A 37 11.63 -1.51 10.83
C ASN A 37 12.07 -0.22 11.55
N GLU A 38 12.95 -0.35 12.54
CA GLU A 38 13.40 0.78 13.37
C GLU A 38 13.99 1.95 12.56
N LYS A 39 14.64 1.67 11.41
CA LYS A 39 15.28 2.68 10.57
C LYS A 39 14.38 3.21 9.45
N MET A 40 13.42 2.40 9.03
CA MET A 40 12.54 2.73 7.89
C MET A 40 11.08 2.54 8.32
N PRO A 41 10.38 3.61 8.72
CA PRO A 41 8.96 3.57 9.01
C PRO A 41 8.14 3.43 7.71
N TYR A 42 6.90 2.95 7.83
CA TYR A 42 6.02 2.73 6.66
C TYR A 42 5.73 4.04 5.90
N GLU A 43 5.72 5.17 6.59
CA GLU A 43 5.53 6.50 5.99
C GLU A 43 6.67 6.87 5.01
N PHE A 44 7.83 6.23 5.18
CA PHE A 44 8.96 6.38 4.26
C PHE A 44 8.97 5.28 3.20
N ILE A 45 8.73 4.03 3.59
CA ILE A 45 8.78 2.87 2.68
C ILE A 45 7.73 2.98 1.57
N TYR A 46 6.47 3.30 1.91
CA TYR A 46 5.39 3.33 0.94
C TYR A 46 5.64 4.34 -0.20
N PRO A 47 5.89 5.63 0.06
CA PRO A 47 6.17 6.58 -1.02
C PRO A 47 7.49 6.31 -1.74
N LEU A 48 8.50 5.74 -1.08
CA LEU A 48 9.73 5.30 -1.72
C LEU A 48 9.47 4.25 -2.79
N ILE A 49 8.74 3.18 -2.44
CA ILE A 49 8.40 2.11 -3.40
C ILE A 49 7.51 2.63 -4.52
N VAL A 50 6.52 3.48 -4.22
CA VAL A 50 5.68 4.12 -5.25
C VAL A 50 6.51 4.92 -6.25
N ASN A 51 7.50 5.67 -5.76
CA ASN A 51 8.37 6.49 -6.61
C ASN A 51 9.36 5.66 -7.45
N ASP A 52 9.86 4.56 -6.90
CA ASP A 52 10.93 3.79 -7.52
C ASP A 52 10.43 2.52 -8.24
N ILE A 53 9.13 2.25 -8.23
CA ILE A 53 8.57 1.01 -8.81
C ILE A 53 8.93 0.83 -10.28
N GLU A 54 8.91 1.88 -11.08
CA GLU A 54 9.30 1.82 -12.49
C GLU A 54 10.77 1.42 -12.66
N LYS A 55 11.66 1.94 -11.82
CA LYS A 55 13.08 1.57 -11.82
C LYS A 55 13.28 0.11 -11.41
N ILE A 56 12.51 -0.36 -10.41
CA ILE A 56 12.53 -1.74 -9.96
C ILE A 56 12.09 -2.68 -11.10
N ILE A 57 11.07 -2.28 -11.86
CA ILE A 57 10.58 -3.02 -13.02
C ILE A 57 11.61 -3.01 -14.16
N LEU A 58 12.22 -1.89 -14.46
CA LEU A 58 13.20 -1.75 -15.56
C LEU A 58 14.51 -2.52 -15.29
N ASN A 59 14.91 -2.67 -14.04
CA ASN A 59 16.11 -3.42 -13.64
C ASN A 59 15.97 -4.94 -13.74
N GLN A 60 14.84 -5.43 -14.27
CA GLN A 60 14.66 -6.87 -14.51
C GLN A 60 15.46 -7.32 -15.70
N THR A 61 16.32 -8.29 -15.48
CA THR A 61 17.07 -8.97 -16.55
C THR A 61 16.26 -10.14 -17.10
N GLY A 62 15.72 -9.97 -18.31
CA GLY A 62 15.46 -11.07 -19.22
C GLY A 62 14.05 -11.66 -19.22
N GLY A 63 13.49 -11.79 -20.42
CA GLY A 63 12.38 -12.67 -20.76
C GLY A 63 11.07 -11.97 -21.11
N ALA A 64 10.27 -12.64 -21.96
CA ALA A 64 8.99 -12.15 -22.48
C ALA A 64 7.88 -11.98 -21.42
N GLN A 65 8.10 -12.39 -20.18
CA GLN A 65 7.20 -12.18 -19.05
C GLN A 65 7.88 -11.32 -17.99
N GLN A 66 7.34 -10.11 -17.77
CA GLN A 66 7.80 -9.24 -16.72
C GLN A 66 7.34 -9.80 -15.35
N HIS A 67 8.30 -10.18 -14.53
CA HIS A 67 8.10 -10.59 -13.15
C HIS A 67 9.02 -9.79 -12.24
N ILE A 68 8.49 -9.20 -11.21
CA ILE A 68 9.30 -8.72 -10.08
C ILE A 68 9.48 -9.92 -9.14
N ASN A 69 10.69 -10.24 -8.74
CA ASN A 69 10.94 -11.20 -7.68
C ASN A 69 11.37 -10.47 -6.40
N LYS A 70 11.41 -11.22 -5.30
CA LYS A 70 11.82 -10.68 -3.99
C LYS A 70 13.24 -10.10 -4.04
N ASP A 71 14.13 -10.72 -4.80
CA ASP A 71 15.54 -10.31 -4.90
C ASP A 71 15.68 -8.99 -5.67
N ASN A 72 14.83 -8.74 -6.68
CA ASN A 72 14.79 -7.44 -7.39
C ASN A 72 14.44 -6.29 -6.44
N VAL A 73 13.48 -6.52 -5.53
CA VAL A 73 13.10 -5.51 -4.53
C VAL A 73 14.17 -5.36 -3.46
N ALA A 74 14.72 -6.48 -2.97
CA ALA A 74 15.73 -6.50 -1.91
C ALA A 74 17.09 -5.91 -2.34
N SER A 75 17.45 -6.05 -3.62
CA SER A 75 18.69 -5.51 -4.18
C SER A 75 18.59 -4.07 -4.66
N HIS A 76 17.38 -3.47 -4.59
CA HIS A 76 17.19 -2.08 -4.99
C HIS A 76 17.94 -1.14 -4.04
N ASN A 77 18.86 -0.35 -4.60
CA ASN A 77 19.65 0.60 -3.82
C ASN A 77 18.83 1.82 -3.47
N ILE A 78 18.76 2.12 -2.19
CA ILE A 78 18.05 3.29 -1.65
C ILE A 78 18.99 4.16 -0.82
N ILE A 79 18.67 5.44 -0.73
CA ILE A 79 19.34 6.36 0.18
C ILE A 79 18.49 6.46 1.44
N ILE A 80 19.05 6.03 2.58
CA ILE A 80 18.40 6.18 3.88
C ILE A 80 18.90 7.49 4.50
N PRO A 81 18.00 8.43 4.83
CA PRO A 81 18.37 9.67 5.53
C PRO A 81 18.92 9.37 6.93
N THR A 82 19.59 10.37 7.51
CA THR A 82 20.00 10.31 8.93
C THR A 82 18.77 10.22 9.83
N ASP A 83 18.95 9.65 11.03
CA ASP A 83 17.85 9.48 12.00
C ASP A 83 17.14 10.81 12.33
N GLU A 84 17.91 11.92 12.38
CA GLU A 84 17.32 13.26 12.62
C GLU A 84 16.40 13.70 11.48
N ILE A 85 16.82 13.50 10.23
CA ILE A 85 16.00 13.83 9.05
C ILE A 85 14.79 12.91 8.98
N MET A 86 14.97 11.62 9.25
CA MET A 86 13.88 10.63 9.26
C MET A 86 12.84 10.98 10.32
N ALA A 87 13.26 11.41 11.52
CA ALA A 87 12.34 11.82 12.58
C ALA A 87 11.52 13.06 12.17
N LYS A 88 12.15 14.07 11.57
CA LYS A 88 11.45 15.26 11.04
C LYS A 88 10.48 14.89 9.91
N TYR A 89 10.90 14.02 9.00
CA TYR A 89 10.04 13.51 7.92
C TYR A 89 8.82 12.78 8.48
N LYS A 90 9.02 11.85 9.41
CA LYS A 90 7.94 11.11 10.07
C LYS A 90 6.96 12.02 10.78
N ALA A 91 7.45 13.04 11.50
CA ALA A 91 6.60 14.01 12.20
C ALA A 91 5.64 14.76 11.26
N ILE A 92 6.04 14.98 10.00
CA ILE A 92 5.20 15.61 8.98
C ILE A 92 4.27 14.60 8.32
N GLN A 93 4.77 13.40 8.03
CA GLN A 93 4.03 12.41 7.24
C GLN A 93 2.99 11.64 8.07
N ALA A 94 3.28 11.31 9.33
CA ALA A 94 2.39 10.49 10.15
C ALA A 94 0.95 11.04 10.22
N PRO A 95 0.70 12.33 10.52
CA PRO A 95 -0.67 12.85 10.56
C PRO A 95 -1.38 12.82 9.19
N LEU A 96 -0.63 12.94 8.09
CA LEU A 96 -1.19 12.83 6.74
C LEU A 96 -1.63 11.39 6.46
N PHE A 97 -0.79 10.41 6.79
CA PHE A 97 -1.12 8.99 6.63
C PHE A 97 -2.29 8.56 7.54
N GLU A 98 -2.37 9.09 8.76
CA GLU A 98 -3.52 8.86 9.64
C GLU A 98 -4.81 9.42 9.04
N THR A 99 -4.76 10.62 8.47
CA THR A 99 -5.92 11.23 7.79
C THR A 99 -6.36 10.38 6.59
N ILE A 100 -5.41 9.93 5.77
CA ILE A 100 -5.69 9.06 4.62
C ILE A 100 -6.34 7.75 5.09
N ALA A 101 -5.78 7.11 6.13
CA ALA A 101 -6.31 5.88 6.70
C ALA A 101 -7.75 6.03 7.19
N ASN A 102 -8.03 7.10 7.95
CA ASN A 102 -9.36 7.40 8.46
C ASN A 102 -10.35 7.63 7.32
N ASN A 103 -9.97 8.38 6.30
CA ASN A 103 -10.82 8.63 5.13
C ASN A 103 -11.09 7.34 4.32
N CYS A 104 -10.12 6.46 4.17
CA CYS A 104 -10.29 5.16 3.52
C CYS A 104 -11.28 4.28 4.30
N LEU A 105 -11.14 4.18 5.62
CA LEU A 105 -12.02 3.40 6.48
C LEU A 105 -13.45 3.96 6.48
N GLU A 106 -13.61 5.28 6.56
CA GLU A 106 -14.93 5.92 6.52
C GLU A 106 -15.59 5.74 5.14
N SER A 107 -14.84 5.85 4.05
CA SER A 107 -15.34 5.59 2.70
C SER A 107 -15.84 4.15 2.55
N ALA A 108 -15.11 3.17 3.09
CA ALA A 108 -15.54 1.77 3.10
C ALA A 108 -16.81 1.56 3.92
N ARG A 109 -16.92 2.21 5.10
CA ARG A 109 -18.10 2.19 5.95
C ARG A 109 -19.32 2.79 5.27
N LEU A 110 -19.15 3.96 4.64
CA LEU A 110 -20.23 4.64 3.91
C LEU A 110 -20.71 3.81 2.70
N ALA A 111 -19.79 3.16 1.98
CA ALA A 111 -20.13 2.25 0.90
C ALA A 111 -20.97 1.07 1.40
N ALA A 112 -20.58 0.41 2.50
CA ALA A 112 -21.31 -0.68 3.09
C ALA A 112 -22.72 -0.25 3.57
N LEU A 113 -22.82 0.95 4.16
CA LEU A 113 -24.08 1.53 4.59
C LEU A 113 -25.01 1.80 3.39
N ARG A 114 -24.48 2.43 2.34
CA ARG A 114 -25.20 2.66 1.07
C ARG A 114 -25.74 1.33 0.51
N ASP A 115 -24.90 0.33 0.40
CA ASP A 115 -25.25 -0.97 -0.21
C ASP A 115 -26.27 -1.74 0.64
N THR A 116 -26.32 -1.47 1.94
CA THR A 116 -27.35 -2.03 2.85
C THR A 116 -28.67 -1.28 2.75
N LEU A 117 -28.67 0.05 2.62
CA LEU A 117 -29.86 0.89 2.66
C LEU A 117 -30.55 0.97 1.29
N LEU A 118 -29.79 1.06 0.21
CA LEU A 118 -30.33 1.25 -1.13
C LEU A 118 -31.39 0.20 -1.53
N PRO A 119 -31.18 -1.11 -1.35
CA PRO A 119 -32.21 -2.11 -1.64
C PRO A 119 -33.48 -1.96 -0.79
N LYS A 120 -33.35 -1.51 0.47
CA LYS A 120 -34.50 -1.32 1.36
C LYS A 120 -35.34 -0.11 0.96
N LEU A 121 -34.67 0.97 0.55
CA LEU A 121 -35.34 2.16 -0.01
C LEU A 121 -36.07 1.83 -1.31
N MET A 122 -35.43 1.09 -2.21
CA MET A 122 -36.03 0.70 -3.50
C MET A 122 -37.25 -0.21 -3.33
N LYS A 123 -37.31 -1.02 -2.27
CA LYS A 123 -38.46 -1.87 -1.93
C LYS A 123 -39.55 -1.16 -1.13
N GLY A 124 -39.31 0.09 -0.72
CA GLY A 124 -40.22 0.83 0.15
C GLY A 124 -40.27 0.32 1.60
N GLU A 125 -39.27 -0.46 2.03
CA GLU A 125 -39.16 -0.97 3.41
C GLU A 125 -38.76 0.13 4.40
N ILE A 126 -38.11 1.18 3.90
CA ILE A 126 -37.76 2.40 4.62
C ILE A 126 -38.17 3.60 3.76
N THR A 127 -38.72 4.62 4.41
CA THR A 127 -38.98 5.95 3.80
C THR A 127 -38.03 6.97 4.41
N LEU A 128 -37.64 7.98 3.63
CA LEU A 128 -36.83 9.12 4.10
C LEU A 128 -37.73 10.09 4.87
#